data_77916a52296fcf035cda62dc2c4722c8
#
_entry.id   77916a52296fcf035cda62dc2c4722c8
#
_cell.length_a   1.000
_cell.length_b   1.000
_cell.length_c   1.000
_cell.angle_alpha   90.00
_cell.angle_beta   90.00
_cell.angle_gamma   90.00
#
_symmetry.space_group_name_H-M   'P 1'
#
loop_
_entity.id
_entity.type
_entity.pdbx_description
1 polymer ?
#
loop_
_entity_poly.entity_id
_entity_poly.type
_entity_poly.pdbx_seq_one_letter_code
_entity_poly.pdbx_strand_id
1 'polypeptide(L)'
;MTGMEIGIENNSDEALKEWTLELEIDQLKSCDGWNGNFKVKGNKLTVTNVDYNGEIAKGGSTSIGCNIGTGTKLNVKSAKLNGVECTVKKGKVSQNNNNNNNNQNNDKKVTEKDVKKLLKRTSKAKQGDDWLHTDGSKILDKDGKEVWLTGVNWFGYNTGTNTFDGLWN
;
A
#
# COMPACT_ATOMS: atom_id res chain seq x y z
N MET A 1 -1.59 -18.42 0.83
CA MET A 1 -1.99 -17.13 1.40
C MET A 1 -1.75 -16.06 0.35
N THR A 2 -2.67 -15.11 0.23
CA THR A 2 -2.55 -14.00 -0.71
C THR A 2 -2.68 -12.70 0.09
N GLY A 3 -1.71 -11.81 -0.02
CA GLY A 3 -1.80 -10.46 0.54
C GLY A 3 -2.82 -9.65 -0.25
N MET A 4 -3.66 -8.90 0.44
CA MET A 4 -4.71 -8.05 -0.13
C MET A 4 -4.74 -6.71 0.61
N GLU A 5 -4.89 -5.64 -0.12
CA GLU A 5 -5.23 -4.33 0.42
C GLU A 5 -6.67 -4.00 0.01
N ILE A 6 -7.45 -3.50 0.96
CA ILE A 6 -8.84 -3.11 0.77
C ILE A 6 -8.96 -1.62 1.10
N GLY A 7 -9.26 -0.82 0.09
CA GLY A 7 -9.63 0.58 0.26
C GLY A 7 -11.14 0.68 0.54
N ILE A 8 -11.50 1.49 1.53
CA ILE A 8 -12.88 1.82 1.87
C ILE A 8 -13.08 3.30 1.56
N GLU A 9 -13.96 3.62 0.63
CA GLU A 9 -14.30 5.00 0.25
C GLU A 9 -15.70 5.34 0.79
N ASN A 10 -15.83 6.47 1.47
CA ASN A 10 -17.12 6.97 1.94
C ASN A 10 -17.73 7.90 0.88
N ASN A 11 -18.61 7.37 0.07
CA ASN A 11 -19.36 8.12 -0.94
C ASN A 11 -20.72 8.63 -0.44
N SER A 12 -21.01 8.53 0.86
CA SER A 12 -22.23 9.08 1.47
C SER A 12 -22.11 10.59 1.72
N ASP A 13 -23.23 11.21 2.04
CA ASP A 13 -23.27 12.64 2.33
C ASP A 13 -22.83 13.02 3.74
N GLU A 14 -22.59 12.02 4.59
CA GLU A 14 -22.20 12.21 5.99
C GLU A 14 -20.88 11.49 6.29
N ALA A 15 -20.17 11.95 7.33
CA ALA A 15 -19.01 11.26 7.84
C ALA A 15 -19.41 9.97 8.56
N LEU A 16 -18.68 8.89 8.31
CA LEU A 16 -18.78 7.66 9.12
C LEU A 16 -17.92 7.85 10.37
N LYS A 17 -18.46 7.58 11.54
CA LYS A 17 -17.71 7.64 12.82
C LYS A 17 -17.10 6.29 13.19
N GLU A 18 -17.77 5.22 12.78
CA GLU A 18 -17.34 3.84 12.94
C GLU A 18 -17.73 3.07 11.69
N TRP A 19 -16.98 2.05 11.36
CA TRP A 19 -17.30 1.22 10.21
C TRP A 19 -17.11 -0.27 10.49
N THR A 20 -18.00 -1.04 9.90
CA THR A 20 -17.94 -2.50 9.84
C THR A 20 -18.05 -2.93 8.40
N LEU A 21 -16.99 -3.55 7.89
CA LEU A 21 -16.93 -4.14 6.56
C LEU A 21 -17.25 -5.64 6.65
N GLU A 22 -18.23 -6.10 5.88
CA GLU A 22 -18.56 -7.50 5.74
C GLU A 22 -18.31 -7.95 4.31
N LEU A 23 -17.51 -8.98 4.14
CA LEU A 23 -17.20 -9.58 2.83
C LEU A 23 -17.63 -11.05 2.83
N GLU A 24 -18.29 -11.47 1.76
CA GLU A 24 -18.52 -12.88 1.48
C GLU A 24 -17.47 -13.36 0.46
N ILE A 25 -16.66 -14.33 0.85
CA ILE A 25 -15.48 -14.78 0.08
C ILE A 25 -15.57 -16.29 -0.09
N ASP A 26 -15.46 -16.75 -1.34
CA ASP A 26 -15.50 -18.18 -1.64
C ASP A 26 -14.36 -18.94 -0.96
N GLN A 27 -14.72 -20.04 -0.30
CA GLN A 27 -13.80 -20.96 0.36
C GLN A 27 -12.77 -20.24 1.27
N LEU A 28 -13.25 -19.23 2.01
CA LEU A 28 -12.44 -18.53 3.01
C LEU A 28 -12.02 -19.51 4.12
N LYS A 29 -10.74 -19.60 4.39
CA LYS A 29 -10.16 -20.47 5.45
C LYS A 29 -9.62 -19.66 6.60
N SER A 30 -8.92 -18.57 6.31
CA SER A 30 -8.30 -17.70 7.30
C SER A 30 -8.15 -16.30 6.76
N CYS A 31 -8.15 -15.33 7.65
CA CYS A 31 -7.77 -13.96 7.38
C CYS A 31 -7.19 -13.35 8.64
N ASP A 32 -6.02 -12.77 8.54
CA ASP A 32 -5.41 -11.90 9.53
C ASP A 32 -4.84 -10.66 8.83
N GLY A 33 -4.74 -9.56 9.56
CA GLY A 33 -4.36 -8.32 8.91
C GLY A 33 -4.05 -7.19 9.89
N TRP A 34 -3.93 -6.00 9.33
CA TRP A 34 -3.60 -4.77 10.06
C TRP A 34 -4.57 -3.64 9.68
N ASN A 35 -4.62 -2.63 10.53
CA ASN A 35 -5.54 -1.49 10.44
C ASN A 35 -7.03 -1.86 10.59
N GLY A 36 -7.33 -2.99 11.23
CA GLY A 36 -8.69 -3.44 11.48
C GLY A 36 -8.73 -4.66 12.40
N ASN A 37 -9.89 -4.93 12.98
CA ASN A 37 -10.15 -6.13 13.76
C ASN A 37 -10.84 -7.17 12.88
N PHE A 38 -10.17 -8.27 12.60
CA PHE A 38 -10.59 -9.29 11.63
C PHE A 38 -11.28 -10.47 12.33
N LYS A 39 -12.45 -10.87 11.83
CA LYS A 39 -13.19 -12.03 12.31
C LYS A 39 -13.69 -12.87 11.12
N VAL A 40 -13.32 -14.15 11.10
CA VAL A 40 -13.75 -15.11 10.07
C VAL A 40 -14.80 -16.04 10.65
N LYS A 41 -15.92 -16.20 9.91
CA LYS A 41 -16.97 -17.18 10.22
C LYS A 41 -17.48 -17.83 8.92
N GLY A 42 -17.04 -19.05 8.64
CA GLY A 42 -17.31 -19.71 7.36
C GLY A 42 -16.74 -18.88 6.20
N ASN A 43 -17.54 -18.58 5.21
CA ASN A 43 -17.16 -17.76 4.06
C ASN A 43 -17.28 -16.24 4.30
N LYS A 44 -17.66 -15.84 5.51
CA LYS A 44 -17.84 -14.42 5.87
C LYS A 44 -16.63 -13.89 6.62
N LEU A 45 -16.07 -12.81 6.10
CA LEU A 45 -15.07 -11.98 6.77
C LEU A 45 -15.76 -10.72 7.27
N THR A 46 -15.64 -10.44 8.57
CA THR A 46 -16.07 -9.18 9.17
C THR A 46 -14.85 -8.44 9.66
N VAL A 47 -14.71 -7.18 9.29
CA VAL A 47 -13.63 -6.29 9.74
C VAL A 47 -14.26 -5.05 10.34
N THR A 48 -13.84 -4.69 11.55
CA THR A 48 -14.24 -3.42 12.18
C THR A 48 -13.03 -2.50 12.27
N ASN A 49 -13.29 -1.20 12.34
CA ASN A 49 -12.25 -0.20 12.56
C ASN A 49 -11.45 -0.44 13.85
N VAL A 50 -10.28 0.16 13.90
CA VAL A 50 -9.51 0.38 15.12
C VAL A 50 -9.62 1.86 15.53
N ASP A 51 -9.10 2.20 16.71
CA ASP A 51 -9.34 3.51 17.36
C ASP A 51 -8.97 4.72 16.48
N TYR A 52 -7.94 4.59 15.63
CA TYR A 52 -7.42 5.72 14.86
C TYR A 52 -8.02 5.85 13.43
N ASN A 53 -8.80 4.89 12.95
CA ASN A 53 -9.34 4.90 11.58
C ASN A 53 -10.86 4.74 11.51
N GLY A 54 -11.56 4.92 12.63
CA GLY A 54 -13.02 4.80 12.69
C GLY A 54 -13.74 5.90 11.93
N GLU A 55 -13.19 7.11 11.95
CA GLU A 55 -13.80 8.24 11.25
C GLU A 55 -13.35 8.32 9.79
N ILE A 56 -14.32 8.29 8.87
CA ILE A 56 -14.10 8.53 7.44
C ILE A 56 -14.98 9.69 7.01
N ALA A 57 -14.39 10.85 6.74
CA ALA A 57 -15.12 12.04 6.28
C ALA A 57 -15.89 11.77 4.97
N LYS A 58 -16.88 12.58 4.67
CA LYS A 58 -17.55 12.58 3.36
C LYS A 58 -16.53 12.69 2.24
N GLY A 59 -16.55 11.76 1.28
CA GLY A 59 -15.59 11.69 0.18
C GLY A 59 -14.18 11.25 0.60
N GLY A 60 -14.00 10.92 1.88
CA GLY A 60 -12.73 10.39 2.41
C GLY A 60 -12.59 8.89 2.22
N SER A 61 -11.40 8.37 2.53
CA SER A 61 -11.10 6.96 2.44
C SER A 61 -10.17 6.49 3.54
N THR A 62 -10.22 5.20 3.82
CA THR A 62 -9.24 4.49 4.65
C THR A 62 -8.84 3.19 3.98
N SER A 63 -7.74 2.57 4.42
CA SER A 63 -7.32 1.27 3.90
C SER A 63 -6.95 0.30 5.02
N ILE A 64 -7.21 -0.97 4.76
CA ILE A 64 -6.82 -2.10 5.58
C ILE A 64 -6.03 -3.09 4.75
N GLY A 65 -5.06 -3.73 5.35
CA GLY A 65 -4.30 -4.80 4.72
C GLY A 65 -4.56 -6.13 5.39
N CYS A 66 -4.59 -7.21 4.63
CA CYS A 66 -4.76 -8.54 5.18
C CYS A 66 -4.12 -9.64 4.34
N ASN A 67 -3.81 -10.74 5.02
CA ASN A 67 -3.41 -11.99 4.40
C ASN A 67 -4.59 -12.95 4.42
N ILE A 68 -5.05 -13.32 3.23
CA ILE A 68 -6.21 -14.20 3.07
C ILE A 68 -5.76 -15.59 2.64
N GLY A 69 -6.27 -16.61 3.33
CA GLY A 69 -6.19 -18.00 2.92
C GLY A 69 -7.52 -18.45 2.32
N THR A 70 -7.49 -18.86 1.05
CA THR A 70 -8.65 -19.44 0.35
C THR A 70 -8.31 -20.81 -0.23
N GLY A 71 -9.31 -21.64 -0.42
CA GLY A 71 -9.13 -22.96 -1.06
C GLY A 71 -8.98 -22.88 -2.58
N THR A 72 -9.39 -21.76 -3.17
CA THR A 72 -9.37 -21.47 -4.61
C THR A 72 -8.87 -20.07 -4.86
N LYS A 73 -8.88 -19.63 -6.13
CA LYS A 73 -8.61 -18.24 -6.48
C LYS A 73 -9.57 -17.31 -5.72
N LEU A 74 -9.03 -16.23 -5.14
CA LEU A 74 -9.81 -15.26 -4.38
C LEU A 74 -10.99 -14.74 -5.20
N ASN A 75 -12.20 -14.94 -4.68
CA ASN A 75 -13.45 -14.45 -5.26
C ASN A 75 -14.33 -13.84 -4.16
N VAL A 76 -14.54 -12.53 -4.24
CA VAL A 76 -15.44 -11.79 -3.34
C VAL A 76 -16.79 -11.73 -4.01
N LYS A 77 -17.82 -12.32 -3.37
CA LYS A 77 -19.19 -12.37 -3.86
C LYS A 77 -19.97 -11.11 -3.53
N SER A 78 -19.83 -10.64 -2.31
CA SER A 78 -20.53 -9.44 -1.85
C SER A 78 -19.69 -8.67 -0.86
N ALA A 79 -19.95 -7.37 -0.77
CA ALA A 79 -19.35 -6.47 0.21
C ALA A 79 -20.44 -5.56 0.79
N LYS A 80 -20.43 -5.39 2.12
CA LYS A 80 -21.31 -4.45 2.82
C LYS A 80 -20.51 -3.60 3.79
N LEU A 81 -20.81 -2.33 3.83
CA LEU A 81 -20.26 -1.39 4.80
C LEU A 81 -21.41 -0.89 5.69
N ASN A 82 -21.32 -1.11 6.99
CA ASN A 82 -22.41 -0.81 7.94
C ASN A 82 -23.78 -1.36 7.51
N GLY A 83 -23.77 -2.56 6.90
CA GLY A 83 -24.99 -3.22 6.39
C GLY A 83 -25.47 -2.76 5.02
N VAL A 84 -24.88 -1.70 4.44
CA VAL A 84 -25.21 -1.20 3.10
C VAL A 84 -24.34 -1.89 2.04
N GLU A 85 -24.93 -2.35 0.96
CA GLU A 85 -24.18 -2.98 -0.14
C GLU A 85 -23.24 -1.98 -0.82
N CYS A 86 -22.00 -2.44 -1.04
CA CYS A 86 -20.95 -1.66 -1.65
C CYS A 86 -20.63 -2.14 -3.06
N THR A 87 -20.28 -1.20 -3.94
CA THR A 87 -19.70 -1.53 -5.24
C THR A 87 -18.24 -1.93 -5.07
N VAL A 88 -17.91 -3.17 -5.40
CA VAL A 88 -16.53 -3.66 -5.37
C VAL A 88 -15.81 -3.30 -6.67
N LYS A 89 -14.82 -2.41 -6.58
CA LYS A 89 -13.90 -2.14 -7.69
C LYS A 89 -12.66 -3.03 -7.52
N LYS A 90 -12.33 -3.83 -8.51
CA LYS A 90 -11.09 -4.61 -8.50
C LYS A 90 -9.91 -3.66 -8.76
N GLY A 91 -9.05 -3.50 -7.78
CA GLY A 91 -7.78 -2.79 -7.94
C GLY A 91 -6.82 -3.54 -8.87
N LYS A 92 -5.84 -2.84 -9.39
CA LYS A 92 -4.72 -3.47 -10.12
C LYS A 92 -3.91 -4.29 -9.11
N VAL A 93 -3.72 -5.58 -9.38
CA VAL A 93 -2.84 -6.44 -8.60
C VAL A 93 -1.41 -6.00 -8.89
N SER A 94 -0.72 -5.40 -7.92
CA SER A 94 0.74 -5.25 -7.99
C SER A 94 1.35 -6.64 -7.83
N GLN A 95 1.62 -7.30 -8.94
CA GLN A 95 2.39 -8.54 -8.93
C GLN A 95 3.87 -8.18 -8.91
N ASN A 96 4.51 -8.31 -7.76
CA ASN A 96 5.95 -8.56 -7.71
C ASN A 96 6.18 -9.99 -8.22
N ASN A 97 6.26 -10.14 -9.51
CA ASN A 97 6.71 -11.38 -10.14
C ASN A 97 8.11 -11.20 -10.70
N ASN A 98 9.09 -11.65 -9.92
CA ASN A 98 10.25 -12.29 -10.51
C ASN A 98 9.77 -13.63 -11.09
N ASN A 99 9.41 -13.67 -12.38
CA ASN A 99 9.57 -14.83 -13.25
C ASN A 99 9.18 -14.43 -14.69
N ASN A 100 10.13 -14.63 -15.59
CA ASN A 100 9.94 -14.66 -17.03
C ASN A 100 8.76 -15.56 -17.40
N ASN A 101 7.72 -15.01 -18.05
CA ASN A 101 7.10 -15.63 -19.23
C ASN A 101 6.09 -14.68 -19.88
N ASN A 102 6.19 -14.64 -21.21
CA ASN A 102 5.36 -13.92 -22.15
C ASN A 102 3.85 -14.07 -21.87
N ASN A 103 3.14 -12.95 -21.71
CA ASN A 103 1.80 -12.82 -22.28
C ASN A 103 1.45 -11.34 -22.53
N GLN A 104 1.04 -11.13 -23.78
CA GLN A 104 0.64 -9.85 -24.34
C GLN A 104 -0.62 -9.32 -23.63
N ASN A 105 -0.52 -8.18 -23.00
CA ASN A 105 -1.62 -7.27 -22.78
C ASN A 105 -1.13 -5.86 -23.11
N ASN A 106 -1.94 -5.10 -23.85
CA ASN A 106 -1.70 -3.76 -24.35
C ASN A 106 -1.46 -2.72 -23.24
N ASP A 107 -0.42 -2.91 -22.45
CA ASP A 107 0.19 -1.84 -21.69
C ASP A 107 1.18 -1.15 -22.62
N LYS A 108 0.99 0.13 -22.86
CA LYS A 108 1.93 0.96 -23.61
C LYS A 108 3.32 0.69 -23.02
N LYS A 109 4.10 -0.12 -23.75
CA LYS A 109 5.46 -0.48 -23.35
C LYS A 109 6.23 0.83 -23.19
N VAL A 110 6.55 1.17 -21.95
CA VAL A 110 7.40 2.31 -21.64
C VAL A 110 8.71 2.04 -22.35
N THR A 111 9.01 2.82 -23.38
CA THR A 111 10.20 2.63 -24.18
C THR A 111 11.41 3.28 -23.49
N GLU A 112 12.60 2.80 -23.78
CA GLU A 112 13.85 3.40 -23.30
C GLU A 112 13.93 4.90 -23.64
N LYS A 113 13.26 5.34 -24.72
CA LYS A 113 13.07 6.75 -25.09
C LYS A 113 12.20 7.51 -24.08
N ASP A 114 11.15 6.87 -23.55
CA ASP A 114 10.26 7.51 -22.56
C ASP A 114 10.98 7.66 -21.22
N VAL A 115 11.78 6.68 -20.83
CA VAL A 115 12.64 6.73 -19.64
C VAL A 115 13.70 7.82 -19.79
N LYS A 116 14.39 7.89 -20.94
CA LYS A 116 15.36 8.95 -21.23
C LYS A 116 14.73 10.35 -21.28
N LYS A 117 13.45 10.47 -21.70
CA LYS A 117 12.71 11.73 -21.71
C LYS A 117 12.31 12.16 -20.29
N LEU A 118 11.95 11.21 -19.43
CA LEU A 118 11.70 11.45 -18.00
C LEU A 118 12.99 11.88 -17.28
N LEU A 119 14.07 11.17 -17.49
CA LEU A 119 15.39 11.49 -16.92
C LEU A 119 15.90 12.87 -17.37
N LYS A 120 15.68 13.26 -18.65
CA LYS A 120 15.99 14.61 -19.12
C LYS A 120 15.14 15.72 -18.47
N ARG A 121 13.94 15.40 -17.97
CA ARG A 121 13.09 16.40 -17.26
C ARG A 121 13.54 16.62 -15.82
N THR A 122 14.16 15.61 -15.20
CA THR A 122 14.68 15.70 -13.82
C THR A 122 16.09 16.28 -13.77
N SER A 123 16.83 16.29 -14.89
CA SER A 123 18.23 16.77 -14.94
C SER A 123 18.40 18.29 -15.10
N LYS A 124 17.32 19.07 -15.06
CA LYS A 124 17.40 20.54 -14.96
C LYS A 124 17.18 20.99 -13.52
N ALA A 125 18.03 20.54 -12.61
CA ALA A 125 18.16 21.18 -11.32
C ALA A 125 18.55 22.65 -11.56
N LYS A 126 17.81 23.57 -10.95
CA LYS A 126 18.20 25.00 -10.95
C LYS A 126 19.48 25.14 -10.15
N GLN A 127 20.35 26.05 -10.60
CA GLN A 127 21.55 26.37 -9.84
C GLN A 127 21.18 26.72 -8.39
N GLY A 128 21.67 25.89 -7.44
CA GLY A 128 21.33 26.00 -6.02
C GLY A 128 20.48 24.85 -5.47
N ASP A 129 19.92 23.98 -6.33
CA ASP A 129 19.21 22.78 -5.87
C ASP A 129 20.21 21.62 -5.64
N ASP A 130 20.28 21.16 -4.41
CA ASP A 130 21.17 20.07 -3.98
C ASP A 130 20.46 18.71 -4.06
N TRP A 131 19.73 18.48 -5.15
CA TRP A 131 18.94 17.29 -5.34
C TRP A 131 19.77 16.09 -5.80
N LEU A 132 19.59 14.98 -5.09
CA LEU A 132 20.12 13.70 -5.53
C LEU A 132 19.20 13.09 -6.59
N HIS A 133 19.79 12.43 -7.59
CA HIS A 133 19.06 11.71 -8.62
C HIS A 133 19.69 10.36 -8.88
N THR A 134 18.96 9.44 -9.54
CA THR A 134 19.45 8.11 -9.85
C THR A 134 19.78 8.00 -11.32
N ASP A 135 20.91 7.35 -11.63
CA ASP A 135 21.26 6.89 -12.98
C ASP A 135 21.65 5.41 -12.92
N GLY A 136 20.76 4.56 -13.43
CA GLY A 136 20.87 3.11 -13.26
C GLY A 136 20.87 2.70 -11.78
N SER A 137 21.96 2.12 -11.31
CA SER A 137 22.14 1.67 -9.91
C SER A 137 22.89 2.69 -9.04
N LYS A 138 23.17 3.89 -9.54
CA LYS A 138 23.93 4.91 -8.83
C LYS A 138 23.04 6.04 -8.37
N ILE A 139 23.41 6.63 -7.22
CA ILE A 139 22.85 7.91 -6.74
C ILE A 139 23.88 8.99 -7.06
N LEU A 140 23.45 10.01 -7.76
CA LEU A 140 24.30 11.10 -8.22
C LEU A 140 23.84 12.43 -7.61
N ASP A 141 24.78 13.32 -7.38
CA ASP A 141 24.50 14.72 -7.02
C ASP A 141 24.17 15.56 -8.27
N LYS A 142 23.92 16.84 -8.07
CA LYS A 142 23.61 17.80 -9.13
C LYS A 142 24.70 17.91 -10.22
N ASP A 143 25.94 17.57 -9.87
CA ASP A 143 27.10 17.65 -10.75
C ASP A 143 27.42 16.31 -11.44
N GLY A 144 26.58 15.29 -11.18
CA GLY A 144 26.75 13.95 -11.73
C GLY A 144 27.78 13.09 -11.00
N LYS A 145 28.21 13.51 -9.81
CA LYS A 145 29.13 12.74 -8.98
C LYS A 145 28.38 11.70 -8.16
N GLU A 146 28.92 10.49 -8.10
CA GLU A 146 28.34 9.41 -7.31
C GLU A 146 28.37 9.73 -5.80
N VAL A 147 27.19 9.61 -5.17
CA VAL A 147 26.99 9.85 -3.75
C VAL A 147 26.70 8.53 -3.04
N TRP A 148 27.45 8.25 -2.02
CA TRP A 148 27.24 7.11 -1.13
C TRP A 148 26.45 7.57 0.08
N LEU A 149 25.23 7.08 0.22
CA LEU A 149 24.42 7.34 1.40
C LEU A 149 24.79 6.35 2.49
N THR A 150 25.32 6.85 3.59
CA THR A 150 25.62 6.06 4.78
C THR A 150 24.63 6.44 5.86
N GLY A 151 23.96 5.45 6.42
CA GLY A 151 23.02 5.63 7.51
C GLY A 151 23.19 4.56 8.57
N VAL A 152 22.81 4.90 9.79
CA VAL A 152 22.73 3.97 10.92
C VAL A 152 21.27 3.87 11.32
N ASN A 153 20.74 2.65 11.34
CA ASN A 153 19.47 2.38 11.98
C ASN A 153 19.70 2.07 13.44
N TRP A 154 19.35 3.02 14.32
CA TRP A 154 19.55 2.88 15.75
C TRP A 154 18.21 2.87 16.46
N PHE A 155 17.99 1.83 17.25
CA PHE A 155 16.81 1.71 18.06
C PHE A 155 16.82 2.71 19.22
N GLY A 156 15.66 3.22 19.61
CA GLY A 156 15.48 4.04 20.81
C GLY A 156 15.03 5.47 20.54
N TYR A 157 15.54 6.13 19.50
CA TYR A 157 15.24 7.55 19.25
C TYR A 157 13.78 7.81 18.92
N ASN A 158 13.12 6.88 18.27
CA ASN A 158 11.69 6.91 17.90
C ASN A 158 10.77 6.18 18.90
N THR A 159 11.29 5.84 20.06
CA THR A 159 10.55 5.20 21.15
C THR A 159 10.28 6.19 22.30
N GLY A 160 9.62 5.76 23.35
CA GLY A 160 9.33 6.60 24.52
C GLY A 160 10.54 7.17 25.24
N THR A 161 11.75 6.66 24.99
CA THR A 161 13.01 7.17 25.57
C THR A 161 13.56 8.40 24.86
N ASN A 162 13.19 8.62 23.59
CA ASN A 162 13.65 9.74 22.75
C ASN A 162 15.18 9.92 22.71
N THR A 163 15.93 8.84 22.90
CA THR A 163 17.39 8.84 22.92
C THR A 163 17.91 7.52 22.36
N PHE A 164 19.16 7.50 21.93
CA PHE A 164 19.78 6.29 21.42
C PHE A 164 20.00 5.29 22.55
N ASP A 165 19.56 4.05 22.37
CA ASP A 165 19.82 2.98 23.33
C ASP A 165 21.32 2.62 23.37
N GLY A 166 21.85 2.37 24.57
CA GLY A 166 23.24 1.97 24.78
C GLY A 166 24.26 3.11 24.89
N LEU A 167 23.83 4.36 24.99
CA LEU A 167 24.74 5.49 25.21
C LEU A 167 25.07 5.76 26.69
N TRP A 168 24.44 5.04 27.60
CA TRP A 168 24.66 5.15 29.05
C TRP A 168 25.57 4.04 29.55
N ASN A 169 26.85 4.15 29.28
CA ASN A 169 27.89 3.40 29.97
C ASN A 169 28.74 4.37 30.76
#